data_6b18ae75e9d736afe1054d31590f6489
#
_entry.id   6b18ae75e9d736afe1054d31590f6489
#
_cell.length_a   1.000
_cell.length_b   1.000
_cell.length_c   1.000
_cell.angle_alpha   90.00
_cell.angle_beta   90.00
_cell.angle_gamma   90.00
#
_symmetry.space_group_name_H-M   'P 1'
#
loop_
_entity.id
_entity.type
_entity.pdbx_description
1 polymer ?
#
loop_
_entity_poly.entity_id
_entity_poly.type
_entity_poly.pdbx_seq_one_letter_code
_entity_poly.pdbx_strand_id
1 'polypeptide(L)'
;MPLIILAIDQGTSATKAVVWCQSRGILSEVDVPVAGLTFDGDKIEQDPELLIESVIAAGRAAIAHSGAHIDAVGLGNQGETVLGWSRATGVAMTSALSWQDRRSHVITDGFSPKERETLWSITGLPVDPY
;
A
#
# COMPACT_ATOMS: atom_id res chain seq x y z
N MET A 1 -30.40 -1.79 10.38
CA MET A 1 -29.75 -2.91 9.68
C MET A 1 -28.32 -3.02 10.19
N PRO A 2 -27.72 -4.20 10.28
CA PRO A 2 -26.32 -4.33 10.69
C PRO A 2 -25.39 -3.69 9.66
N LEU A 3 -24.35 -3.00 10.12
CA LEU A 3 -23.34 -2.36 9.28
C LEU A 3 -22.54 -3.41 8.51
N ILE A 4 -22.34 -3.19 7.20
CA ILE A 4 -21.54 -4.03 6.33
C ILE A 4 -20.42 -3.19 5.71
N ILE A 5 -19.17 -3.60 5.93
CA ILE A 5 -17.98 -2.88 5.54
C ILE A 5 -17.16 -3.72 4.56
N LEU A 6 -16.67 -3.10 3.49
CA LEU A 6 -15.59 -3.61 2.68
C LEU A 6 -14.26 -3.06 3.24
N ALA A 7 -13.41 -3.94 3.76
CA ALA A 7 -12.05 -3.61 4.16
C ALA A 7 -11.07 -4.11 3.11
N ILE A 8 -10.18 -3.24 2.63
CA ILE A 8 -9.16 -3.56 1.64
C ILE A 8 -7.79 -3.26 2.24
N ASP A 9 -6.87 -4.20 2.14
CA ASP A 9 -5.46 -4.06 2.47
C ASP A 9 -4.63 -4.25 1.21
N GLN A 10 -4.09 -3.14 0.69
CA GLN A 10 -3.22 -3.17 -0.48
C GLN A 10 -1.77 -3.37 -0.02
N GLY A 11 -1.31 -4.62 -0.05
CA GLY A 11 0.04 -5.01 0.32
C GLY A 11 1.01 -5.02 -0.86
N THR A 12 2.29 -5.29 -0.58
CA THR A 12 3.35 -5.35 -1.58
C THR A 12 3.18 -6.51 -2.57
N SER A 13 2.75 -7.66 -2.08
CA SER A 13 2.67 -8.91 -2.86
C SER A 13 1.24 -9.30 -3.23
N ALA A 14 0.26 -8.82 -2.50
CA ALA A 14 -1.16 -9.10 -2.74
C ALA A 14 -2.03 -7.99 -2.17
N THR A 15 -3.21 -7.82 -2.75
CA THR A 15 -4.30 -7.03 -2.17
C THR A 15 -5.34 -7.97 -1.60
N LYS A 16 -5.64 -7.82 -0.32
CA LYS A 16 -6.69 -8.55 0.37
C LYS A 16 -7.94 -7.68 0.49
N ALA A 17 -9.10 -8.25 0.22
CA ALA A 17 -10.38 -7.60 0.45
C ALA A 17 -11.31 -8.51 1.28
N VAL A 18 -11.92 -7.93 2.30
CA VAL A 18 -12.84 -8.62 3.21
C VAL A 18 -14.15 -7.85 3.29
N VAL A 19 -15.28 -8.54 3.08
CA VAL A 19 -16.59 -8.00 3.43
C VAL A 19 -16.96 -8.51 4.81
N TRP A 20 -17.13 -7.59 5.73
CA TRP A 20 -17.47 -7.86 7.13
C TRP A 20 -18.84 -7.29 7.50
N CYS A 21 -19.61 -8.06 8.24
CA CYS A 21 -20.94 -7.68 8.75
C CYS A 21 -20.91 -7.64 10.28
N GLN A 22 -21.40 -6.56 10.87
CA GLN A 22 -21.45 -6.35 12.31
C GLN A 22 -22.09 -7.51 13.10
N SER A 23 -23.10 -8.16 12.55
CA SER A 23 -23.82 -9.24 13.23
C SER A 23 -23.43 -10.66 12.80
N ARG A 24 -22.72 -10.82 11.67
CA ARG A 24 -22.40 -12.14 11.08
C ARG A 24 -20.89 -12.40 10.92
N GLY A 25 -20.05 -11.40 11.17
CA GLY A 25 -18.61 -11.51 10.94
C GLY A 25 -18.24 -11.42 9.46
N ILE A 26 -17.21 -12.15 9.04
CA ILE A 26 -16.71 -12.18 7.66
C ILE A 26 -17.72 -12.86 6.74
N LEU A 27 -18.15 -12.17 5.69
CA LEU A 27 -19.06 -12.67 4.66
C LEU A 27 -18.31 -13.21 3.43
N SER A 28 -17.19 -12.58 3.10
CA SER A 28 -16.30 -13.00 2.02
C SER A 28 -14.90 -12.48 2.26
N GLU A 29 -13.92 -13.22 1.74
CA GLU A 29 -12.50 -12.84 1.74
C GLU A 29 -11.90 -13.21 0.39
N VAL A 30 -11.09 -12.31 -0.18
CA VAL A 30 -10.44 -12.48 -1.49
C VAL A 30 -9.03 -11.92 -1.41
N ASP A 31 -8.08 -12.68 -1.94
CA ASP A 31 -6.69 -12.24 -2.16
C ASP A 31 -6.44 -12.16 -3.66
N VAL A 32 -5.91 -11.02 -4.12
CA VAL A 32 -5.47 -10.81 -5.50
C VAL A 32 -3.96 -10.56 -5.49
N PRO A 33 -3.16 -11.42 -6.11
CA PRO A 33 -1.72 -11.19 -6.21
C PRO A 33 -1.42 -9.88 -6.94
N VAL A 34 -0.44 -9.13 -6.43
CA VAL A 34 0.13 -7.97 -7.12
C VAL A 34 1.41 -8.42 -7.81
N ALA A 35 1.42 -8.37 -9.13
CA ALA A 35 2.63 -8.59 -9.92
C ALA A 35 3.45 -7.32 -10.03
N GLY A 36 4.70 -7.44 -10.50
CA GLY A 36 5.44 -6.29 -11.00
C GLY A 36 6.36 -5.57 -10.02
N LEU A 37 6.80 -6.25 -8.94
CA LEU A 37 7.96 -5.79 -8.22
C LEU A 37 9.19 -6.00 -9.09
N THR A 38 9.87 -4.91 -9.45
CA THR A 38 11.10 -4.93 -10.24
C THR A 38 12.30 -4.63 -9.35
N PHE A 39 13.40 -5.33 -9.59
CA PHE A 39 14.64 -5.22 -8.84
C PHE A 39 15.78 -4.87 -9.80
N ASP A 40 16.46 -3.74 -9.54
CA ASP A 40 17.65 -3.29 -10.26
C ASP A 40 18.65 -2.73 -9.24
N GLY A 41 19.48 -3.60 -8.67
CA GLY A 41 20.35 -3.26 -7.53
C GLY A 41 19.52 -2.77 -6.34
N ASP A 42 19.80 -1.53 -5.91
CA ASP A 42 19.09 -0.89 -4.80
C ASP A 42 17.73 -0.30 -5.18
N LYS A 43 17.38 -0.31 -6.47
CA LYS A 43 16.11 0.19 -6.97
C LYS A 43 15.07 -0.91 -6.91
N ILE A 44 14.01 -0.67 -6.16
CA ILE A 44 12.87 -1.59 -6.06
C ILE A 44 11.59 -0.81 -6.31
N GLU A 45 10.94 -1.11 -7.43
CA GLU A 45 9.80 -0.34 -7.94
C GLU A 45 8.62 -1.25 -8.26
N GLN A 46 7.43 -0.66 -8.22
CA GLN A 46 6.19 -1.31 -8.65
C GLN A 46 5.48 -0.45 -9.70
N ASP A 47 4.71 -1.11 -10.56
CA ASP A 47 3.82 -0.43 -11.49
C ASP A 47 2.57 0.08 -10.74
N PRO A 48 2.32 1.41 -10.70
CA PRO A 48 1.16 1.97 -10.03
C PRO A 48 -0.18 1.46 -10.56
N GLU A 49 -0.27 1.18 -11.87
CA GLU A 49 -1.51 0.70 -12.50
C GLU A 49 -1.87 -0.71 -11.97
N LEU A 50 -0.87 -1.59 -11.82
CA LEU A 50 -1.08 -2.93 -11.26
C LEU A 50 -1.53 -2.88 -9.79
N LEU A 51 -1.04 -1.89 -9.02
CA LEU A 51 -1.51 -1.68 -7.65
C LEU A 51 -3.00 -1.32 -7.62
N ILE A 52 -3.42 -0.35 -8.43
CA ILE A 52 -4.83 0.09 -8.53
C ILE A 52 -5.72 -1.03 -9.08
N GLU A 53 -5.27 -1.74 -10.12
CA GLU A 53 -6.01 -2.87 -10.69
C GLU A 53 -6.28 -3.96 -9.64
N SER A 54 -5.29 -4.27 -8.80
CA SER A 54 -5.44 -5.26 -7.73
C SER A 54 -6.49 -4.86 -6.69
N VAL A 55 -6.51 -3.58 -6.31
CA VAL A 55 -7.50 -3.02 -5.37
C VAL A 55 -8.91 -3.14 -5.94
N ILE A 56 -9.09 -2.74 -7.21
CA ILE A 56 -10.39 -2.80 -7.88
C ILE A 56 -10.84 -4.26 -8.04
N ALA A 57 -9.94 -5.14 -8.45
CA ALA A 57 -10.24 -6.56 -8.65
C ALA A 57 -10.64 -7.25 -7.32
N ALA A 58 -9.84 -7.06 -6.26
CA ALA A 58 -10.12 -7.64 -4.95
C ALA A 58 -11.45 -7.15 -4.38
N GLY A 59 -11.68 -5.83 -4.41
CA GLY A 59 -12.91 -5.23 -3.90
C GLY A 59 -14.15 -5.72 -4.64
N ARG A 60 -14.12 -5.73 -5.97
CA ARG A 60 -15.24 -6.23 -6.79
C ARG A 60 -15.53 -7.71 -6.54
N ALA A 61 -14.50 -8.53 -6.46
CA ALA A 61 -14.67 -9.96 -6.20
C ALA A 61 -15.25 -10.22 -4.81
N ALA A 62 -14.74 -9.52 -3.78
CA ALA A 62 -15.25 -9.67 -2.42
C ALA A 62 -16.73 -9.25 -2.30
N ILE A 63 -17.12 -8.14 -2.95
CA ILE A 63 -18.53 -7.71 -3.00
C ILE A 63 -19.40 -8.77 -3.70
N ALA A 64 -18.97 -9.25 -4.87
CA ALA A 64 -19.72 -10.26 -5.63
C ALA A 64 -19.91 -11.56 -4.84
N HIS A 65 -18.87 -12.02 -4.15
CA HIS A 65 -18.92 -13.24 -3.34
C HIS A 65 -19.83 -13.08 -2.10
N SER A 66 -19.85 -11.89 -1.49
CA SER A 66 -20.70 -11.62 -0.32
C SER A 66 -22.18 -11.51 -0.67
N GLY A 67 -22.50 -11.05 -1.87
CA GLY A 67 -23.86 -10.69 -2.29
C GLY A 67 -24.49 -9.56 -1.47
N ALA A 68 -23.70 -8.84 -0.67
CA ALA A 68 -24.18 -7.84 0.26
C ALA A 68 -24.07 -6.41 -0.31
N HIS A 69 -24.95 -5.53 0.17
CA HIS A 69 -24.82 -4.10 -0.05
C HIS A 69 -23.76 -3.55 0.94
N ILE A 70 -22.82 -2.77 0.46
CA ILE A 70 -21.74 -2.21 1.25
C ILE A 70 -22.13 -0.81 1.76
N ASP A 71 -22.04 -0.61 3.07
CA ASP A 71 -22.35 0.67 3.71
C ASP A 71 -21.13 1.60 3.79
N ALA A 72 -19.92 1.02 3.91
CA ALA A 72 -18.67 1.78 4.00
C ALA A 72 -17.49 0.98 3.45
N VAL A 73 -16.44 1.71 3.03
CA VAL A 73 -15.18 1.14 2.57
C VAL A 73 -14.05 1.68 3.42
N GLY A 74 -13.19 0.78 3.93
CA GLY A 74 -11.91 1.09 4.54
C GLY A 74 -10.77 0.60 3.64
N LEU A 75 -9.76 1.46 3.42
CA LEU A 75 -8.59 1.14 2.64
C LEU A 75 -7.34 1.34 3.49
N GLY A 76 -6.58 0.28 3.70
CA GLY A 76 -5.19 0.30 4.14
C GLY A 76 -4.27 0.05 2.95
N ASN A 77 -3.03 0.49 3.06
CA ASN A 77 -2.02 0.26 2.04
C ASN A 77 -0.65 0.04 2.69
N GLN A 78 0.30 -0.46 1.89
CA GLN A 78 1.69 -0.56 2.31
C GLN A 78 2.25 0.82 2.67
N GLY A 79 2.92 0.93 3.83
CA GLY A 79 3.56 2.16 4.28
C GLY A 79 4.80 2.48 3.44
N GLU A 80 5.21 3.77 3.42
CA GLU A 80 6.47 4.31 2.89
C GLU A 80 6.70 4.13 1.39
N THR A 81 5.88 3.32 0.70
CA THR A 81 5.88 3.30 -0.77
C THR A 81 5.34 4.62 -1.30
N VAL A 82 6.08 5.25 -2.20
CA VAL A 82 5.78 6.60 -2.69
C VAL A 82 5.83 6.67 -4.21
N LEU A 83 4.94 7.48 -4.78
CA LEU A 83 4.94 7.81 -6.21
C LEU A 83 4.51 9.25 -6.45
N GLY A 84 4.96 9.82 -7.57
CA GLY A 84 4.45 11.07 -8.11
C GLY A 84 3.25 10.82 -9.03
N TRP A 85 2.17 11.61 -8.90
CA TRP A 85 1.01 11.51 -9.78
C TRP A 85 0.41 12.88 -10.08
N SER A 86 -0.24 12.99 -11.23
CA SER A 86 -0.92 14.20 -11.65
C SER A 86 -2.28 14.32 -10.96
N ARG A 87 -2.46 15.32 -10.11
CA ARG A 87 -3.76 15.59 -9.48
C ARG A 87 -4.86 15.92 -10.48
N ALA A 88 -4.51 16.52 -11.63
CA ALA A 88 -5.48 16.93 -12.63
C ALA A 88 -6.02 15.75 -13.45
N THR A 89 -5.18 14.75 -13.71
CA THR A 89 -5.54 13.61 -14.59
C THR A 89 -5.65 12.28 -13.87
N GLY A 90 -5.13 12.17 -12.65
CA GLY A 90 -5.02 10.90 -11.91
C GLY A 90 -3.91 9.97 -12.42
N VAL A 91 -3.16 10.38 -13.44
CA VAL A 91 -2.12 9.54 -14.07
C VAL A 91 -0.85 9.54 -13.22
N ALA A 92 -0.28 8.36 -12.99
CA ALA A 92 1.04 8.21 -12.37
C ALA A 92 2.11 8.85 -13.26
N MET A 93 3.01 9.63 -12.66
CA MET A 93 4.12 10.30 -13.33
C MET A 93 5.44 9.57 -13.11
N THR A 94 5.49 8.69 -12.12
CA THR A 94 6.65 7.86 -11.77
C THR A 94 6.19 6.45 -11.44
N SER A 95 7.11 5.48 -11.49
CA SER A 95 6.89 4.20 -10.81
C SER A 95 6.65 4.44 -9.31
N ALA A 96 6.00 3.50 -8.63
CA ALA A 96 5.93 3.48 -7.18
C ALA A 96 7.27 2.95 -6.63
N LEU A 97 7.99 3.82 -5.90
CA LEU A 97 9.20 3.41 -5.17
C LEU A 97 8.75 2.61 -3.96
N SER A 98 9.09 1.32 -3.95
CA SER A 98 8.73 0.42 -2.85
C SER A 98 9.42 0.84 -1.55
N TRP A 99 8.80 0.56 -0.42
CA TRP A 99 9.42 0.68 0.91
C TRP A 99 10.71 -0.16 1.06
N GLN A 100 10.93 -1.13 0.15
CA GLN A 100 12.14 -1.94 0.09
C GLN A 100 13.28 -1.24 -0.69
N ASP A 101 13.00 -0.14 -1.39
CA ASP A 101 13.99 0.60 -2.16
C ASP A 101 15.05 1.21 -1.24
N ARG A 102 16.32 1.01 -1.63
CA ARG A 102 17.47 1.44 -0.81
C ARG A 102 18.33 2.51 -1.49
N ARG A 103 17.89 3.03 -2.67
CA ARG A 103 18.70 4.01 -3.44
C ARG A 103 19.02 5.30 -2.69
N SER A 104 18.23 5.66 -1.69
CA SER A 104 18.46 6.83 -0.85
C SER A 104 19.62 6.67 0.12
N HIS A 105 20.27 5.47 0.19
CA HIS A 105 21.46 5.23 1.01
C HIS A 105 22.56 6.25 0.72
N VAL A 106 22.70 6.71 -0.52
CA VAL A 106 23.67 7.75 -0.92
C VAL A 106 23.49 9.07 -0.14
N ILE A 107 22.27 9.32 0.31
CA ILE A 107 21.93 10.50 1.14
C ILE A 107 22.07 10.15 2.62
N THR A 108 21.47 9.04 3.04
CA THR A 108 21.43 8.65 4.46
C THR A 108 22.81 8.30 5.02
N ASP A 109 23.73 7.78 4.19
CA ASP A 109 25.10 7.49 4.59
C ASP A 109 25.93 8.76 4.83
N GLY A 110 25.51 9.90 4.28
CA GLY A 110 26.13 11.20 4.49
C GLY A 110 25.82 11.83 5.86
N PHE A 111 24.83 11.36 6.61
CA PHE A 111 24.51 11.91 7.91
C PHE A 111 25.55 11.55 8.97
N SER A 112 26.06 12.57 9.67
CA SER A 112 26.93 12.39 10.81
C SER A 112 26.20 11.70 11.99
N PRO A 113 26.93 11.10 12.95
CA PRO A 113 26.31 10.50 14.14
C PRO A 113 25.40 11.46 14.91
N LYS A 114 25.79 12.74 15.00
CA LYS A 114 25.02 13.78 15.69
C LYS A 114 23.70 14.09 14.97
N GLU A 115 23.71 14.13 13.64
CA GLU A 115 22.50 14.35 12.85
C GLU A 115 21.55 13.15 12.98
N ARG A 116 22.07 11.94 12.94
CA ARG A 116 21.30 10.71 13.16
C ARG A 116 20.64 10.68 14.54
N GLU A 117 21.38 11.04 15.59
CA GLU A 117 20.86 11.15 16.96
C GLU A 117 19.78 12.23 17.07
N THR A 118 19.99 13.38 16.43
CA THR A 118 19.02 14.48 16.42
C THR A 118 17.73 14.04 15.73
N LEU A 119 17.83 13.43 14.55
CA LEU A 119 16.68 12.94 13.79
C LEU A 119 15.92 11.87 14.58
N TRP A 120 16.63 10.93 15.20
CA TRP A 120 15.99 9.92 16.04
C TRP A 120 15.26 10.54 17.24
N SER A 121 15.86 11.53 17.90
CA SER A 121 15.23 12.20 19.06
C SER A 121 13.93 12.93 18.69
N ILE A 122 13.81 13.42 17.44
CA ILE A 122 12.63 14.14 16.95
C ILE A 122 11.56 13.18 16.42
N THR A 123 11.97 12.16 15.68
CA THR A 123 11.07 11.28 14.94
C THR A 123 10.73 9.98 15.65
N GLY A 124 11.59 9.54 16.57
CA GLY A 124 11.54 8.21 17.18
C GLY A 124 11.99 7.08 16.23
N LEU A 125 12.45 7.41 15.02
CA LEU A 125 12.85 6.45 13.99
C LEU A 125 14.34 6.58 13.67
N PRO A 126 15.05 5.47 13.42
CA PRO A 126 16.42 5.52 12.91
C PRO A 126 16.44 6.14 11.51
N VAL A 127 17.59 6.73 11.14
CA VAL A 127 17.83 7.15 9.75
C VAL A 127 18.04 5.89 8.91
N ASP A 128 17.09 5.58 8.08
CA ASP A 128 17.09 4.43 7.16
C ASP A 128 16.86 4.92 5.72
N PRO A 129 17.40 4.24 4.70
CA PRO A 129 17.24 4.64 3.30
C PRO A 129 15.88 4.32 2.66
N TYR A 130 14.92 3.76 3.38
CA TYR A 130 13.58 3.52 2.82
C TYR A 130 12.62 4.69 3.03
#